data_45f013e157b029b710afb56502e43f17
#
_entry.id   45f013e157b029b710afb56502e43f17
#
_cell.length_a   1.000
_cell.length_b   1.000
_cell.length_c   1.000
_cell.angle_alpha   90.00
_cell.angle_beta   90.00
_cell.angle_gamma   90.00
#
_symmetry.space_group_name_H-M   'P 1'
#
loop_
_entity.id
_entity.type
_entity.pdbx_description
1 polymer ?
#
loop_
_entity_poly.entity_id
_entity_poly.type
_entity_poly.pdbx_seq_one_letter_code
_entity_poly.pdbx_strand_id
1 'polypeptide(L)'
;TDTVDTVLEKNVTVTHSVNLLENSHNGKLCLLKGIAPLQLGNCSVAGWILGNPECELLISKESWSYIVEKPNPENGTCYPGHFADYEELREQLSSVSSFERFEIFPKESSWPNHTVTGVSASCSHNGESSFYRNLLWLTGKNGLYPNLSKSYANNKEKEVLVLWGVHHPPNIGDQKALYHTENAYVSVVSSHYSRKFTPEIAKRPKVRDQEGRINYYWTLLEPGDTIIFEANGNLIAPRYAFALSRGFGSGIINSNAPMDKCDAKCQTPQGAINSSLPFQNVHPVTIGECPKYVRSAKLRMVTGLRNIPSI
;
A
#
# COMPACT_ATOMS: atom_id res chain seq x y z
N THR A 1 14.55 -16.76 -13.81
CA THR A 1 15.27 -16.59 -15.09
C THR A 1 16.38 -17.58 -15.33
N ASP A 2 16.71 -18.38 -14.35
CA ASP A 2 17.85 -19.26 -14.45
C ASP A 2 17.38 -20.68 -14.76
N THR A 3 17.30 -20.99 -16.05
CA THR A 3 17.26 -22.37 -16.48
C THR A 3 18.67 -22.93 -16.29
N VAL A 4 18.80 -23.79 -15.32
CA VAL A 4 20.04 -24.59 -15.22
C VAL A 4 19.90 -25.74 -16.19
N ASP A 5 20.55 -25.60 -17.34
CA ASP A 5 20.64 -26.69 -18.29
C ASP A 5 21.59 -27.74 -17.75
N THR A 6 21.03 -28.84 -17.32
CA THR A 6 21.82 -30.05 -17.04
C THR A 6 22.18 -30.68 -18.39
N VAL A 7 23.40 -30.49 -18.81
CA VAL A 7 23.94 -31.24 -19.94
C VAL A 7 24.30 -32.63 -19.44
N LEU A 8 23.48 -33.59 -19.81
CA LEU A 8 23.85 -34.98 -19.61
C LEU A 8 24.75 -35.41 -20.76
N GLU A 9 25.99 -35.59 -20.46
CA GLU A 9 26.92 -36.18 -21.41
C GLU A 9 26.56 -37.64 -21.65
N LYS A 10 26.57 -38.05 -22.90
CA LYS A 10 26.10 -39.37 -23.35
C LYS A 10 26.83 -40.56 -22.72
N ASN A 11 28.03 -40.35 -22.19
CA ASN A 11 28.90 -41.45 -21.69
C ASN A 11 29.12 -41.35 -20.18
N VAL A 12 28.15 -40.78 -19.44
CA VAL A 12 28.26 -40.62 -17.96
C VAL A 12 27.11 -41.28 -17.31
N THR A 13 27.39 -42.10 -16.30
CA THR A 13 26.40 -42.70 -15.41
C THR A 13 26.40 -41.95 -14.09
N VAL A 14 25.20 -41.49 -13.67
CA VAL A 14 25.03 -40.84 -12.38
C VAL A 14 24.86 -41.95 -11.32
N THR A 15 25.80 -42.03 -10.38
CA THR A 15 25.72 -43.01 -9.30
C THR A 15 25.07 -42.49 -8.05
N HIS A 16 25.20 -41.21 -7.78
CA HIS A 16 24.56 -40.50 -6.67
C HIS A 16 24.12 -39.13 -7.07
N SER A 17 22.92 -38.75 -6.64
CA SER A 17 22.41 -37.40 -6.79
C SER A 17 21.63 -36.98 -5.56
N VAL A 18 21.67 -35.68 -5.24
CA VAL A 18 20.94 -35.09 -4.14
C VAL A 18 19.98 -34.08 -4.74
N ASN A 19 18.72 -34.11 -4.33
CA ASN A 19 17.75 -33.13 -4.77
C ASN A 19 18.06 -31.76 -4.16
N LEU A 20 18.11 -30.73 -5.00
CA LEU A 20 18.35 -29.36 -4.58
C LEU A 20 17.10 -28.47 -4.69
N LEU A 21 16.02 -29.01 -5.21
CA LEU A 21 14.83 -28.25 -5.55
C LEU A 21 13.67 -28.61 -4.64
N GLU A 22 13.11 -27.58 -3.99
CA GLU A 22 11.86 -27.70 -3.26
C GLU A 22 10.71 -27.35 -4.20
N ASN A 23 9.75 -28.25 -4.33
CA ASN A 23 8.59 -28.09 -5.19
C ASN A 23 7.24 -28.14 -4.46
N SER A 24 7.27 -28.20 -3.14
CA SER A 24 6.07 -28.26 -2.32
C SER A 24 5.91 -27.07 -1.40
N HIS A 25 4.67 -26.80 -1.04
CA HIS A 25 4.29 -25.78 -0.09
C HIS A 25 3.08 -26.28 0.71
N ASN A 26 2.76 -25.61 1.83
CA ASN A 26 1.66 -26.06 2.68
C ASN A 26 0.28 -25.48 2.28
N GLY A 27 0.21 -24.60 1.28
CA GLY A 27 -1.04 -23.98 0.85
C GLY A 27 -1.63 -22.97 1.82
N LYS A 28 -0.86 -22.50 2.80
CA LYS A 28 -1.34 -21.63 3.88
C LYS A 28 -0.46 -20.41 4.05
N LEU A 29 -1.06 -19.33 4.59
CA LEU A 29 -0.31 -18.17 5.07
C LEU A 29 0.09 -18.42 6.52
N CYS A 30 1.38 -18.33 6.81
CA CYS A 30 1.94 -18.62 8.11
C CYS A 30 2.50 -17.37 8.78
N LEU A 31 2.80 -17.49 10.08
CA LEU A 31 3.58 -16.48 10.79
C LEU A 31 5.03 -16.51 10.28
N LEU A 32 5.65 -15.37 10.14
CA LEU A 32 7.09 -15.25 9.92
C LEU A 32 7.74 -14.76 11.20
N LYS A 33 8.73 -15.51 11.70
CA LYS A 33 9.41 -15.20 12.97
C LYS A 33 8.42 -15.01 14.14
N GLY A 34 7.35 -15.78 14.14
CA GLY A 34 6.32 -15.69 15.15
C GLY A 34 5.39 -14.50 15.05
N ILE A 35 5.49 -13.70 14.00
CA ILE A 35 4.69 -12.47 13.79
C ILE A 35 3.66 -12.71 12.69
N ALA A 36 2.41 -12.35 12.98
CA ALA A 36 1.32 -12.50 12.03
C ALA A 36 1.42 -11.49 10.88
N PRO A 37 0.94 -11.84 9.69
CA PRO A 37 0.82 -10.89 8.59
C PRO A 37 -0.34 -9.91 8.81
N LEU A 38 -0.28 -8.78 8.12
CA LEU A 38 -1.42 -7.89 7.98
C LEU A 38 -2.28 -8.37 6.83
N GLN A 39 -3.47 -8.86 7.14
CA GLN A 39 -4.44 -9.26 6.13
C GLN A 39 -5.38 -8.10 5.83
N LEU A 40 -5.33 -7.61 4.60
CA LEU A 40 -6.17 -6.48 4.18
C LEU A 40 -7.63 -6.90 3.91
N GLY A 41 -7.91 -8.19 3.85
CA GLY A 41 -9.27 -8.67 3.57
C GLY A 41 -9.75 -8.21 2.20
N ASN A 42 -10.91 -7.56 2.14
CA ASN A 42 -11.44 -7.02 0.88
C ASN A 42 -10.87 -5.64 0.53
N CYS A 43 -9.95 -5.12 1.33
CA CYS A 43 -9.35 -3.81 1.13
C CYS A 43 -8.05 -3.88 0.33
N SER A 44 -7.84 -2.88 -0.52
CA SER A 44 -6.54 -2.66 -1.15
C SER A 44 -5.63 -1.88 -0.19
N VAL A 45 -4.36 -1.75 -0.55
CA VAL A 45 -3.43 -0.89 0.17
C VAL A 45 -3.96 0.55 0.22
N ALA A 46 -4.52 1.05 -0.89
CA ALA A 46 -5.13 2.38 -0.92
C ALA A 46 -6.31 2.50 0.04
N GLY A 47 -7.21 1.53 0.06
CA GLY A 47 -8.34 1.54 0.98
C GLY A 47 -7.92 1.50 2.45
N TRP A 48 -6.90 0.74 2.75
CA TRP A 48 -6.33 0.68 4.08
C TRP A 48 -5.67 1.99 4.50
N ILE A 49 -4.79 2.55 3.67
CA ILE A 49 -4.00 3.71 4.03
C ILE A 49 -4.83 5.01 4.05
N LEU A 50 -5.84 5.11 3.18
CA LEU A 50 -6.76 6.26 3.18
C LEU A 50 -7.84 6.14 4.25
N GLY A 51 -8.08 4.95 4.77
CA GLY A 51 -9.13 4.72 5.75
C GLY A 51 -10.51 4.63 5.13
N ASN A 52 -10.65 3.89 4.01
CA ASN A 52 -11.96 3.58 3.45
C ASN A 52 -12.88 3.07 4.57
N PRO A 53 -14.11 3.58 4.71
CA PRO A 53 -15.01 3.17 5.79
C PRO A 53 -15.24 1.65 5.88
N GLU A 54 -15.16 0.93 4.77
CA GLU A 54 -15.29 -0.53 4.72
C GLU A 54 -14.03 -1.27 5.21
N CYS A 55 -12.96 -0.53 5.51
CA CYS A 55 -11.68 -1.05 6.00
C CYS A 55 -11.47 -0.78 7.49
N GLU A 56 -12.53 -0.63 8.24
CA GLU A 56 -12.51 -0.20 9.65
C GLU A 56 -11.66 -1.10 10.55
N LEU A 57 -11.66 -2.41 10.33
CA LEU A 57 -10.93 -3.36 11.16
C LEU A 57 -9.40 -3.23 11.07
N LEU A 58 -8.89 -2.49 10.08
CA LEU A 58 -7.46 -2.33 9.86
C LEU A 58 -6.85 -1.14 10.61
N ILE A 59 -7.68 -0.29 11.21
CA ILE A 59 -7.23 0.97 11.83
C ILE A 59 -6.26 0.73 12.99
N SER A 60 -6.45 -0.35 13.76
CA SER A 60 -5.69 -0.65 14.98
C SER A 60 -4.42 -1.48 14.76
N LYS A 61 -4.10 -1.84 13.53
CA LYS A 61 -2.92 -2.67 13.24
C LYS A 61 -1.64 -1.84 13.22
N GLU A 62 -0.68 -2.19 14.07
CA GLU A 62 0.55 -1.43 14.28
C GLU A 62 1.81 -2.14 13.80
N SER A 63 1.77 -3.46 13.69
CA SER A 63 2.92 -4.25 13.23
C SER A 63 2.48 -5.51 12.52
N TRP A 64 3.33 -5.97 11.61
CA TRP A 64 3.10 -7.18 10.83
C TRP A 64 4.42 -7.71 10.29
N SER A 65 4.45 -8.97 9.90
CA SER A 65 5.62 -9.57 9.26
C SER A 65 5.61 -9.39 7.74
N TYR A 66 4.44 -9.33 7.15
CA TYR A 66 4.22 -9.04 5.72
C TYR A 66 2.76 -8.63 5.53
N ILE A 67 2.45 -8.11 4.35
CA ILE A 67 1.10 -7.64 4.01
C ILE A 67 0.49 -8.61 2.99
N VAL A 68 -0.76 -9.00 3.20
CA VAL A 68 -1.51 -9.85 2.28
C VAL A 68 -2.66 -9.06 1.71
N GLU A 69 -2.66 -8.89 0.39
CA GLU A 69 -3.73 -8.28 -0.38
C GLU A 69 -4.36 -9.34 -1.30
N LYS A 70 -5.67 -9.38 -1.40
CA LYS A 70 -6.34 -10.24 -2.37
C LYS A 70 -6.07 -9.76 -3.79
N PRO A 71 -6.06 -10.64 -4.81
CA PRO A 71 -5.77 -10.23 -6.19
C PRO A 71 -6.70 -9.15 -6.74
N ASN A 72 -7.97 -9.17 -6.37
CA ASN A 72 -8.97 -8.19 -6.81
C ASN A 72 -9.70 -7.62 -5.59
N PRO A 73 -9.07 -6.68 -4.84
CA PRO A 73 -9.71 -6.10 -3.68
C PRO A 73 -10.89 -5.20 -4.07
N GLU A 74 -11.98 -5.30 -3.32
CA GLU A 74 -13.22 -4.56 -3.59
C GLU A 74 -13.19 -3.12 -3.08
N ASN A 75 -12.51 -2.90 -1.95
CA ASN A 75 -12.54 -1.64 -1.23
C ASN A 75 -11.20 -0.92 -1.34
N GLY A 76 -11.11 -0.03 -2.29
CA GLY A 76 -9.95 0.82 -2.51
C GLY A 76 -10.31 2.30 -2.37
N THR A 77 -10.06 3.07 -3.41
CA THR A 77 -10.49 4.46 -3.47
C THR A 77 -11.99 4.51 -3.73
N CYS A 78 -12.78 4.79 -2.70
CA CYS A 78 -14.23 4.86 -2.82
C CYS A 78 -14.69 6.11 -3.57
N TYR A 79 -13.96 7.22 -3.48
CA TYR A 79 -14.14 8.35 -4.38
C TYR A 79 -13.14 8.21 -5.53
N PRO A 80 -13.62 8.14 -6.78
CA PRO A 80 -12.73 7.83 -7.90
C PRO A 80 -11.68 8.90 -8.13
N GLY A 81 -10.51 8.49 -8.58
CA GLY A 81 -9.40 9.38 -8.91
C GLY A 81 -8.09 8.63 -9.00
N HIS A 82 -7.06 9.37 -9.39
CA HIS A 82 -5.72 8.82 -9.55
C HIS A 82 -4.95 8.88 -8.23
N PHE A 83 -4.32 7.79 -7.87
CA PHE A 83 -3.41 7.72 -6.72
C PHE A 83 -1.97 7.86 -7.23
N ALA A 84 -1.36 9.00 -6.98
CA ALA A 84 -0.02 9.30 -7.48
C ALA A 84 1.04 8.45 -6.79
N ASP A 85 1.99 7.95 -7.57
CA ASP A 85 3.13 7.16 -7.08
C ASP A 85 2.71 5.98 -6.18
N TYR A 86 1.62 5.32 -6.58
CA TYR A 86 1.02 4.26 -5.78
C TYR A 86 1.97 3.06 -5.59
N GLU A 87 2.66 2.64 -6.65
CA GLU A 87 3.59 1.52 -6.55
C GLU A 87 4.78 1.83 -5.64
N GLU A 88 5.27 3.06 -5.66
CA GLU A 88 6.33 3.51 -4.77
C GLU A 88 5.87 3.52 -3.31
N LEU A 89 4.61 3.90 -3.06
CA LEU A 89 4.05 3.84 -1.71
C LEU A 89 3.95 2.39 -1.23
N ARG A 90 3.53 1.47 -2.08
CA ARG A 90 3.48 0.05 -1.75
C ARG A 90 4.86 -0.47 -1.36
N GLU A 91 5.90 -0.10 -2.10
CA GLU A 91 7.28 -0.47 -1.75
C GLU A 91 7.72 0.10 -0.40
N GLN A 92 7.38 1.35 -0.13
CA GLN A 92 7.71 1.97 1.15
C GLN A 92 7.02 1.27 2.32
N LEU A 93 5.78 0.87 2.16
CA LEU A 93 5.02 0.17 3.20
C LEU A 93 5.46 -1.29 3.37
N SER A 94 6.05 -1.90 2.36
CA SER A 94 6.50 -3.29 2.43
C SER A 94 7.66 -3.52 3.39
N SER A 95 8.43 -2.49 3.71
CA SER A 95 9.62 -2.57 4.57
C SER A 95 9.43 -1.92 5.95
N VAL A 96 8.20 -1.86 6.44
CA VAL A 96 7.88 -1.21 7.72
C VAL A 96 7.87 -2.25 8.85
N SER A 97 8.54 -1.92 9.96
CA SER A 97 8.55 -2.75 11.17
C SER A 97 7.61 -2.24 12.26
N SER A 98 7.32 -0.95 12.29
CA SER A 98 6.31 -0.38 13.17
C SER A 98 5.55 0.74 12.46
N PHE A 99 4.29 0.88 12.81
CA PHE A 99 3.36 1.75 12.10
C PHE A 99 2.37 2.33 13.11
N GLU A 100 2.53 3.62 13.43
CA GLU A 100 1.67 4.32 14.38
C GLU A 100 0.79 5.32 13.65
N ARG A 101 -0.52 5.17 13.80
CA ARG A 101 -1.50 6.12 13.30
C ARG A 101 -1.73 7.20 14.34
N PHE A 102 -1.61 8.45 13.97
CA PHE A 102 -1.85 9.58 14.87
C PHE A 102 -2.59 10.70 14.14
N GLU A 103 -3.30 11.51 14.90
CA GLU A 103 -4.08 12.62 14.35
C GLU A 103 -3.17 13.82 14.11
N ILE A 104 -2.77 14.04 12.86
CA ILE A 104 -1.86 15.14 12.49
C ILE A 104 -2.55 16.50 12.59
N PHE A 105 -3.79 16.58 12.09
CA PHE A 105 -4.63 17.76 12.18
C PHE A 105 -5.99 17.35 12.77
N PRO A 106 -6.17 17.50 14.09
CA PRO A 106 -7.42 17.11 14.72
C PRO A 106 -8.61 17.80 14.10
N LYS A 107 -9.64 17.01 13.77
CA LYS A 107 -10.87 17.49 13.12
C LYS A 107 -11.56 18.59 13.91
N GLU A 108 -11.60 18.44 15.22
CA GLU A 108 -12.37 19.30 16.11
C GLU A 108 -11.78 20.70 16.28
N SER A 109 -10.46 20.85 16.07
CA SER A 109 -9.74 22.07 16.42
C SER A 109 -8.95 22.71 15.29
N SER A 110 -8.67 21.97 14.22
CA SER A 110 -7.74 22.45 13.17
C SER A 110 -8.40 23.41 12.18
N TRP A 111 -9.70 23.31 11.97
CA TRP A 111 -10.41 23.97 10.88
C TRP A 111 -11.62 24.77 11.35
N PRO A 112 -11.45 25.80 12.20
CA PRO A 112 -12.59 26.52 12.78
C PRO A 112 -13.38 27.33 11.77
N ASN A 113 -12.77 27.71 10.63
CA ASN A 113 -13.39 28.58 9.62
C ASN A 113 -13.83 27.81 8.37
N HIS A 114 -13.80 26.48 8.40
CA HIS A 114 -14.17 25.63 7.28
C HIS A 114 -15.18 24.57 7.73
N THR A 115 -15.99 24.08 6.80
CA THR A 115 -16.85 22.93 7.04
C THR A 115 -16.03 21.64 6.87
N VAL A 116 -16.13 20.74 7.85
CA VAL A 116 -15.34 19.50 7.91
C VAL A 116 -16.23 18.25 7.81
N THR A 117 -17.49 18.41 7.44
CA THR A 117 -18.49 17.33 7.40
C THR A 117 -18.72 16.77 6.01
N GLY A 118 -17.85 17.08 5.06
CA GLY A 118 -17.97 16.60 3.67
C GLY A 118 -18.00 15.09 3.59
N VAL A 119 -19.00 14.55 2.92
CA VAL A 119 -19.22 13.12 2.73
C VAL A 119 -19.66 12.86 1.30
N SER A 120 -19.58 11.61 0.86
CA SER A 120 -20.03 11.16 -0.44
C SER A 120 -20.78 9.84 -0.35
N ALA A 121 -21.80 9.69 -1.17
CA ALA A 121 -22.52 8.43 -1.29
C ALA A 121 -21.64 7.31 -1.87
N SER A 122 -20.61 7.64 -2.63
CA SER A 122 -19.65 6.66 -3.16
C SER A 122 -18.79 6.03 -2.07
N CYS A 123 -18.64 6.70 -0.93
CA CYS A 123 -17.94 6.19 0.25
C CYS A 123 -18.93 5.77 1.35
N SER A 124 -20.12 5.31 0.98
CA SER A 124 -21.14 4.93 1.96
C SER A 124 -20.68 3.79 2.86
N HIS A 125 -21.15 3.84 4.10
CA HIS A 125 -20.93 2.81 5.10
C HIS A 125 -22.25 2.58 5.85
N ASN A 126 -22.70 1.33 5.92
CA ASN A 126 -23.98 0.96 6.53
C ASN A 126 -25.18 1.77 5.96
N GLY A 127 -25.17 2.03 4.66
CA GLY A 127 -26.25 2.75 3.98
C GLY A 127 -26.22 4.27 4.12
N GLU A 128 -25.26 4.82 4.85
CA GLU A 128 -25.09 6.26 5.03
C GLU A 128 -23.87 6.77 4.27
N SER A 129 -23.98 7.98 3.69
CA SER A 129 -22.84 8.64 3.07
C SER A 129 -21.74 8.88 4.09
N SER A 130 -20.51 8.65 3.70
CA SER A 130 -19.34 8.77 4.56
C SER A 130 -18.14 9.27 3.76
N PHE A 131 -16.98 9.28 4.37
CA PHE A 131 -15.73 9.64 3.74
C PHE A 131 -14.58 8.85 4.37
N TYR A 132 -13.38 8.98 3.81
CA TYR A 132 -12.19 8.35 4.37
C TYR A 132 -11.93 8.77 5.81
N ARG A 133 -11.59 7.85 6.66
CA ARG A 133 -11.33 8.13 8.08
C ARG A 133 -10.04 8.92 8.31
N ASN A 134 -9.10 8.82 7.39
CA ASN A 134 -7.79 9.46 7.52
C ASN A 134 -7.69 10.82 6.82
N LEU A 135 -8.72 11.21 6.10
CA LEU A 135 -8.79 12.48 5.38
C LEU A 135 -10.03 13.27 5.79
N LEU A 136 -10.00 14.57 5.52
CA LEU A 136 -11.15 15.47 5.70
C LEU A 136 -11.42 16.23 4.41
N TRP A 137 -12.68 16.28 4.02
CA TRP A 137 -13.13 17.09 2.92
C TRP A 137 -13.50 18.48 3.43
N LEU A 138 -12.62 19.45 3.22
CA LEU A 138 -12.86 20.82 3.63
C LEU A 138 -13.69 21.55 2.57
N THR A 139 -14.76 22.19 3.01
CA THR A 139 -15.61 23.02 2.17
C THR A 139 -15.85 24.36 2.83
N GLY A 140 -16.54 25.28 2.14
CA GLY A 140 -16.85 26.58 2.68
C GLY A 140 -17.78 26.56 3.89
N LYS A 141 -17.69 27.60 4.71
CA LYS A 141 -18.53 27.81 5.87
C LYS A 141 -19.09 29.21 5.84
N ASN A 142 -20.41 29.33 5.99
CA ASN A 142 -21.11 30.63 5.94
C ASN A 142 -20.85 31.41 4.63
N GLY A 143 -20.80 30.70 3.50
CA GLY A 143 -20.57 31.31 2.19
C GLY A 143 -19.12 31.73 1.91
N LEU A 144 -18.19 31.36 2.76
CA LEU A 144 -16.78 31.72 2.62
C LEU A 144 -15.89 30.48 2.72
N TYR A 145 -14.79 30.51 1.99
CA TYR A 145 -13.68 29.57 2.14
C TYR A 145 -12.42 30.41 2.35
N PRO A 146 -12.09 30.76 3.61
CA PRO A 146 -10.89 31.53 3.88
C PRO A 146 -9.63 30.77 3.46
N ASN A 147 -8.63 31.50 3.00
CA ASN A 147 -7.34 30.90 2.71
C ASN A 147 -6.82 30.18 3.96
N LEU A 148 -6.40 28.96 3.79
CA LEU A 148 -5.84 28.19 4.88
C LEU A 148 -4.33 28.05 4.75
N SER A 149 -3.66 28.00 5.89
CA SER A 149 -2.27 27.66 6.01
C SER A 149 -2.11 26.81 7.27
N LYS A 150 -1.67 25.58 7.10
CA LYS A 150 -1.55 24.62 8.20
C LYS A 150 -0.21 23.92 8.10
N SER A 151 0.50 23.85 9.18
CA SER A 151 1.83 23.23 9.21
C SER A 151 1.92 22.16 10.31
N TYR A 152 2.77 21.19 10.06
CA TYR A 152 3.11 20.17 11.03
C TYR A 152 4.61 19.97 11.06
N ALA A 153 5.21 20.11 12.25
CA ALA A 153 6.62 19.83 12.49
C ALA A 153 6.74 18.39 13.01
N ASN A 154 7.52 17.57 12.30
CA ASN A 154 7.69 16.17 12.68
C ASN A 154 8.61 16.03 13.89
N ASN A 155 8.02 15.85 15.06
CA ASN A 155 8.73 15.61 16.32
C ASN A 155 8.65 14.14 16.78
N LYS A 156 8.27 13.22 15.88
CA LYS A 156 8.08 11.80 16.19
C LYS A 156 9.39 11.00 16.22
N GLU A 157 10.51 11.56 15.81
CA GLU A 157 11.80 10.87 15.67
C GLU A 157 11.76 9.70 14.67
N LYS A 158 10.73 9.64 13.86
CA LYS A 158 10.49 8.64 12.81
C LYS A 158 10.04 9.35 11.55
N GLU A 159 10.16 8.69 10.40
CA GLU A 159 9.53 9.19 9.20
C GLU A 159 8.00 9.20 9.37
N VAL A 160 7.35 10.24 8.88
CA VAL A 160 5.89 10.37 8.92
C VAL A 160 5.36 10.34 7.50
N LEU A 161 4.47 9.40 7.24
CA LEU A 161 3.74 9.32 5.98
C LEU A 161 2.53 10.23 6.07
N VAL A 162 2.48 11.23 5.19
CA VAL A 162 1.38 12.20 5.10
C VAL A 162 0.68 12.00 3.76
N LEU A 163 -0.64 11.88 3.81
CA LEU A 163 -1.48 11.74 2.60
C LEU A 163 -2.49 12.87 2.55
N TRP A 164 -2.78 13.33 1.36
CA TRP A 164 -3.82 14.34 1.09
C TRP A 164 -4.40 14.11 -0.28
N GLY A 165 -5.40 14.90 -0.62
CA GLY A 165 -6.02 14.85 -1.92
C GLY A 165 -6.34 16.22 -2.47
N VAL A 166 -6.62 16.28 -3.76
CA VAL A 166 -7.12 17.45 -4.46
C VAL A 166 -8.39 17.08 -5.19
N HIS A 167 -9.47 17.78 -4.91
CA HIS A 167 -10.76 17.54 -5.53
C HIS A 167 -10.86 18.25 -6.88
N HIS A 168 -11.31 17.54 -7.88
CA HIS A 168 -11.56 18.04 -9.24
C HIS A 168 -13.06 17.92 -9.53
N PRO A 169 -13.85 18.99 -9.33
CA PRO A 169 -15.28 18.97 -9.58
C PRO A 169 -15.62 18.80 -11.08
N PRO A 170 -16.81 18.29 -11.41
CA PRO A 170 -17.19 18.10 -12.80
C PRO A 170 -17.60 19.39 -13.52
N ASN A 171 -17.97 20.43 -12.77
CA ASN A 171 -18.43 21.69 -13.34
C ASN A 171 -18.12 22.89 -12.42
N ILE A 172 -18.22 24.08 -12.98
CA ILE A 172 -17.98 25.36 -12.28
C ILE A 172 -19.00 25.59 -11.16
N GLY A 173 -20.22 25.12 -11.33
CA GLY A 173 -21.26 25.27 -10.31
C GLY A 173 -20.90 24.57 -9.02
N ASP A 174 -20.43 23.34 -9.11
CA ASP A 174 -19.96 22.57 -7.94
C ASP A 174 -18.71 23.20 -7.32
N GLN A 175 -17.79 23.69 -8.15
CA GLN A 175 -16.60 24.38 -7.68
C GLN A 175 -16.97 25.60 -6.83
N LYS A 176 -17.87 26.44 -7.31
CA LYS A 176 -18.31 27.63 -6.58
C LYS A 176 -19.15 27.29 -5.35
N ALA A 177 -20.00 26.28 -5.46
CA ALA A 177 -20.86 25.86 -4.34
C ALA A 177 -20.04 25.35 -3.17
N LEU A 178 -18.97 24.60 -3.43
CA LEU A 178 -18.15 23.98 -2.39
C LEU A 178 -17.06 24.93 -1.86
N TYR A 179 -16.41 25.70 -2.74
CA TYR A 179 -15.19 26.43 -2.38
C TYR A 179 -15.27 27.94 -2.59
N HIS A 180 -16.37 28.43 -3.15
CA HIS A 180 -16.64 29.87 -3.35
C HIS A 180 -15.56 30.61 -4.16
N THR A 181 -14.84 29.89 -5.02
CA THR A 181 -13.84 30.45 -5.93
C THR A 181 -13.71 29.60 -7.17
N GLU A 182 -13.45 30.25 -8.31
CA GLU A 182 -13.12 29.55 -9.56
C GLU A 182 -11.62 29.29 -9.70
N ASN A 183 -10.78 30.08 -9.03
CA ASN A 183 -9.33 30.07 -9.14
C ASN A 183 -8.70 29.48 -7.88
N ALA A 184 -8.95 28.19 -7.65
CA ALA A 184 -8.44 27.51 -6.49
C ALA A 184 -7.04 26.93 -6.73
N TYR A 185 -6.30 26.78 -5.66
CA TYR A 185 -5.02 26.09 -5.65
C TYR A 185 -4.82 25.36 -4.33
N VAL A 186 -3.94 24.37 -4.35
CA VAL A 186 -3.42 23.70 -3.16
C VAL A 186 -1.91 23.67 -3.29
N SER A 187 -1.20 24.09 -2.24
CA SER A 187 0.25 24.06 -2.21
C SER A 187 0.73 23.23 -1.01
N VAL A 188 1.64 22.31 -1.26
CA VAL A 188 2.21 21.45 -0.23
C VAL A 188 3.73 21.54 -0.33
N VAL A 189 4.38 21.94 0.76
CA VAL A 189 5.81 22.20 0.78
C VAL A 189 6.43 21.58 2.03
N SER A 190 7.53 20.89 1.83
CA SER A 190 8.48 20.48 2.88
C SER A 190 9.90 20.69 2.35
N SER A 191 10.93 20.28 3.11
CA SER A 191 12.32 20.43 2.66
C SER A 191 12.63 19.68 1.36
N HIS A 192 11.98 18.54 1.14
CA HIS A 192 12.22 17.66 -0.01
C HIS A 192 11.02 17.52 -0.93
N TYR A 193 9.94 18.25 -0.66
CA TYR A 193 8.73 18.19 -1.46
C TYR A 193 8.19 19.59 -1.66
N SER A 194 7.90 19.94 -2.88
CA SER A 194 7.25 21.21 -3.20
C SER A 194 6.38 21.03 -4.44
N ARG A 195 5.08 21.20 -4.29
CA ARG A 195 4.16 21.08 -5.40
C ARG A 195 2.94 21.96 -5.21
N LYS A 196 2.51 22.60 -6.30
CA LYS A 196 1.28 23.34 -6.37
C LYS A 196 0.30 22.63 -7.27
N PHE A 197 -0.93 22.46 -6.81
CA PHE A 197 -2.00 21.77 -7.50
C PHE A 197 -3.07 22.78 -7.88
N THR A 198 -3.62 22.63 -9.07
CA THR A 198 -4.77 23.39 -9.51
C THR A 198 -5.87 22.43 -9.96
N PRO A 199 -7.15 22.66 -9.61
CA PRO A 199 -8.20 21.75 -10.02
C PRO A 199 -8.46 21.85 -11.52
N GLU A 200 -8.70 20.70 -12.14
CA GLU A 200 -9.16 20.58 -13.51
C GLU A 200 -10.68 20.35 -13.49
N ILE A 201 -11.45 21.35 -13.89
CA ILE A 201 -12.89 21.27 -13.90
C ILE A 201 -13.32 20.75 -15.25
N ALA A 202 -13.79 19.51 -15.30
CA ALA A 202 -14.23 18.85 -16.52
C ALA A 202 -15.23 17.76 -16.20
N LYS A 203 -16.22 17.58 -17.07
CA LYS A 203 -17.15 16.46 -16.97
C LYS A 203 -16.41 15.18 -17.37
N ARG A 204 -16.48 14.17 -16.50
CA ARG A 204 -15.83 12.87 -16.69
C ARG A 204 -16.88 11.77 -16.71
N PRO A 205 -16.57 10.59 -17.27
CA PRO A 205 -17.46 9.45 -17.17
C PRO A 205 -17.75 9.11 -15.71
N LYS A 206 -19.00 8.73 -15.43
CA LYS A 206 -19.38 8.35 -14.06
C LYS A 206 -18.66 7.09 -13.62
N VAL A 207 -17.98 7.19 -12.49
CA VAL A 207 -17.39 6.06 -11.77
C VAL A 207 -17.96 6.11 -10.35
N ARG A 208 -18.61 5.03 -9.89
CA ARG A 208 -19.31 5.00 -8.60
C ARG A 208 -20.27 6.19 -8.43
N ASP A 209 -21.00 6.51 -9.49
CA ASP A 209 -21.94 7.66 -9.58
C ASP A 209 -21.31 9.05 -9.43
N GLN A 210 -19.99 9.15 -9.56
CA GLN A 210 -19.27 10.41 -9.46
C GLN A 210 -18.69 10.83 -10.82
N GLU A 211 -18.97 12.06 -11.23
CA GLU A 211 -18.36 12.67 -12.41
C GLU A 211 -17.12 13.49 -12.05
N GLY A 212 -16.94 13.86 -10.77
CA GLY A 212 -15.74 14.46 -10.24
C GLY A 212 -14.69 13.43 -9.90
N ARG A 213 -13.50 13.91 -9.54
CA ARG A 213 -12.39 13.05 -9.11
C ARG A 213 -11.68 13.67 -7.92
N ILE A 214 -11.06 12.82 -7.12
CA ILE A 214 -10.07 13.22 -6.12
C ILE A 214 -8.78 12.53 -6.49
N ASN A 215 -7.71 13.29 -6.72
CA ASN A 215 -6.38 12.75 -6.88
C ASN A 215 -5.70 12.70 -5.53
N TYR A 216 -5.06 11.57 -5.24
CA TYR A 216 -4.44 11.31 -3.94
C TYR A 216 -2.94 11.41 -4.06
N TYR A 217 -2.31 12.04 -3.07
CA TYR A 217 -0.88 12.30 -3.03
C TYR A 217 -0.33 11.93 -1.66
N TRP A 218 0.95 11.68 -1.61
CA TRP A 218 1.63 11.36 -0.37
C TRP A 218 3.09 11.82 -0.40
N THR A 219 3.66 11.97 0.78
CA THR A 219 5.09 12.18 0.95
C THR A 219 5.55 11.61 2.28
N LEU A 220 6.82 11.33 2.38
CA LEU A 220 7.46 10.96 3.64
C LEU A 220 8.14 12.20 4.21
N LEU A 221 7.78 12.54 5.44
CA LEU A 221 8.33 13.67 6.17
C LEU A 221 9.40 13.17 7.12
N GLU A 222 10.64 13.61 6.90
CA GLU A 222 11.76 13.22 7.73
C GLU A 222 11.66 13.80 9.15
N PRO A 223 12.27 13.14 10.16
CA PRO A 223 12.33 13.71 11.51
C PRO A 223 12.90 15.12 11.52
N GLY A 224 12.24 16.01 12.22
CA GLY A 224 12.65 17.41 12.32
C GLY A 224 12.21 18.31 11.17
N ASP A 225 11.66 17.75 10.10
CA ASP A 225 11.15 18.53 8.97
C ASP A 225 9.72 19.01 9.23
N THR A 226 9.33 20.05 8.50
CA THR A 226 7.99 20.64 8.59
C THR A 226 7.32 20.58 7.24
N ILE A 227 6.06 20.17 7.22
CA ILE A 227 5.20 20.20 6.03
C ILE A 227 4.17 21.34 6.17
N ILE A 228 3.97 22.10 5.11
CA ILE A 228 3.08 23.25 5.10
C ILE A 228 2.04 23.05 3.99
N PHE A 229 0.77 23.09 4.39
CA PHE A 229 -0.38 23.05 3.48
C PHE A 229 -0.97 24.45 3.36
N GLU A 230 -1.08 24.95 2.15
CA GLU A 230 -1.76 26.19 1.84
C GLU A 230 -2.81 25.93 0.77
N ALA A 231 -3.99 26.49 0.92
CA ALA A 231 -5.06 26.30 -0.06
C ALA A 231 -6.11 27.38 0.06
N ASN A 232 -6.81 27.63 -1.04
CA ASN A 232 -8.03 28.46 -1.05
C ASN A 232 -9.24 27.70 -1.57
N GLY A 233 -9.13 26.40 -1.71
CA GLY A 233 -10.19 25.49 -2.14
C GLY A 233 -9.63 24.13 -2.51
N ASN A 234 -10.51 23.16 -2.68
CA ASN A 234 -10.24 21.84 -3.27
C ASN A 234 -9.30 20.93 -2.49
N LEU A 235 -8.85 21.32 -1.29
CA LEU A 235 -8.00 20.46 -0.47
C LEU A 235 -8.81 19.40 0.23
N ILE A 236 -8.39 18.16 0.06
CA ILE A 236 -8.78 17.04 0.90
C ILE A 236 -7.67 16.91 1.94
N ALA A 237 -7.90 17.44 3.12
CA ALA A 237 -6.86 17.61 4.14
C ALA A 237 -6.53 16.30 4.84
N PRO A 238 -5.28 16.11 5.26
CA PRO A 238 -4.94 15.00 6.13
C PRO A 238 -5.56 15.19 7.51
N ARG A 239 -6.16 14.14 8.06
CA ARG A 239 -6.61 14.08 9.44
C ARG A 239 -5.68 13.20 10.27
N TYR A 240 -5.34 12.03 9.75
CA TYR A 240 -4.39 11.11 10.37
C TYR A 240 -3.18 10.94 9.46
N ALA A 241 -2.05 10.77 10.08
CA ALA A 241 -0.79 10.42 9.43
C ALA A 241 -0.19 9.21 10.14
N PHE A 242 0.91 8.70 9.61
CA PHE A 242 1.51 7.47 10.10
C PHE A 242 2.99 7.66 10.37
N ALA A 243 3.40 7.44 11.61
CA ALA A 243 4.81 7.38 11.96
C ALA A 243 5.30 5.95 11.75
N LEU A 244 6.34 5.79 10.97
CA LEU A 244 6.80 4.46 10.58
C LEU A 244 8.29 4.27 10.84
N SER A 245 8.66 3.05 11.21
CA SER A 245 10.04 2.62 11.35
C SER A 245 10.33 1.58 10.29
N ARG A 246 11.51 1.67 9.68
CA ARG A 246 11.97 0.70 8.70
C ARG A 246 12.37 -0.61 9.37
N GLY A 247 12.04 -1.72 8.73
CA GLY A 247 12.40 -3.05 9.18
C GLY A 247 12.95 -3.90 8.05
N PHE A 248 13.35 -5.10 8.39
CA PHE A 248 13.86 -6.03 7.39
C PHE A 248 12.71 -6.55 6.52
N GLY A 249 12.90 -6.41 5.24
CA GLY A 249 12.31 -7.10 4.11
C GLY A 249 11.06 -7.91 4.31
N SER A 250 10.01 -7.35 4.89
CA SER A 250 8.68 -7.84 4.67
C SER A 250 8.34 -7.58 3.20
N GLY A 251 7.14 -7.77 2.78
CA GLY A 251 6.72 -7.51 1.42
C GLY A 251 5.21 -7.48 1.38
N ILE A 252 4.68 -7.25 0.18
CA ILE A 252 3.25 -7.36 -0.08
C ILE A 252 3.06 -8.51 -1.05
N ILE A 253 2.21 -9.46 -0.68
CA ILE A 253 1.85 -10.58 -1.56
C ILE A 253 0.37 -10.55 -1.90
N ASN A 254 0.03 -10.94 -3.12
CA ASN A 254 -1.32 -11.13 -3.56
C ASN A 254 -1.69 -12.61 -3.38
N SER A 255 -2.59 -12.90 -2.46
CA SER A 255 -2.93 -14.28 -2.12
C SER A 255 -4.36 -14.43 -1.63
N ASN A 256 -4.98 -15.55 -2.00
CA ASN A 256 -6.24 -16.03 -1.44
C ASN A 256 -6.04 -17.22 -0.49
N ALA A 257 -4.81 -17.59 -0.18
CA ALA A 257 -4.53 -18.70 0.71
C ALA A 257 -5.09 -18.46 2.11
N PRO A 258 -5.56 -19.50 2.80
CA PRO A 258 -6.08 -19.34 4.16
C PRO A 258 -4.95 -19.09 5.17
N MET A 259 -5.25 -18.28 6.18
CA MET A 259 -4.34 -18.05 7.30
C MET A 259 -4.40 -19.21 8.27
N ASP A 260 -3.24 -19.64 8.75
CA ASP A 260 -3.12 -20.63 9.83
C ASP A 260 -2.03 -20.19 10.81
N LYS A 261 -2.05 -20.74 12.00
CA LYS A 261 -1.06 -20.44 13.05
C LYS A 261 0.27 -21.19 12.87
N CYS A 262 0.57 -21.64 11.66
CA CYS A 262 1.87 -22.22 11.35
C CYS A 262 2.97 -21.17 11.42
N ASP A 263 4.17 -21.57 11.73
CA ASP A 263 5.36 -20.73 11.68
C ASP A 263 6.21 -21.15 10.48
N ALA A 264 6.76 -20.19 9.76
CA ALA A 264 7.55 -20.45 8.57
C ALA A 264 8.72 -19.48 8.47
N LYS A 265 9.75 -19.90 7.76
CA LYS A 265 10.91 -19.05 7.41
C LYS A 265 10.72 -18.40 6.05
N CYS A 266 9.93 -19.01 5.18
CA CYS A 266 9.68 -18.55 3.82
C CYS A 266 8.20 -18.62 3.51
N GLN A 267 7.66 -17.53 2.97
CA GLN A 267 6.28 -17.42 2.54
C GLN A 267 6.20 -17.08 1.07
N THR A 268 5.34 -17.79 0.34
CA THR A 268 4.96 -17.46 -1.04
C THR A 268 3.46 -17.17 -1.11
N PRO A 269 2.96 -16.55 -2.19
CA PRO A 269 1.52 -16.33 -2.36
C PRO A 269 0.70 -17.63 -2.37
N GLN A 270 1.30 -18.75 -2.73
CA GLN A 270 0.64 -20.05 -2.78
C GLN A 270 0.66 -20.78 -1.45
N GLY A 271 1.68 -20.56 -0.65
CA GLY A 271 1.87 -21.21 0.63
C GLY A 271 3.27 -21.04 1.20
N ALA A 272 3.49 -21.54 2.40
CA ALA A 272 4.79 -21.47 3.04
C ALA A 272 5.68 -22.62 2.58
N ILE A 273 6.98 -22.35 2.51
CA ILE A 273 8.02 -23.32 2.20
C ILE A 273 8.86 -23.53 3.46
N ASN A 274 8.89 -24.76 3.96
CA ASN A 274 9.75 -25.16 5.08
C ASN A 274 10.81 -26.15 4.57
N SER A 275 11.84 -25.61 3.94
CA SER A 275 12.88 -26.43 3.35
C SER A 275 14.24 -25.77 3.52
N SER A 276 15.26 -26.60 3.71
CA SER A 276 16.66 -26.18 3.72
C SER A 276 17.32 -26.31 2.34
N LEU A 277 16.58 -26.70 1.32
CA LEU A 277 17.09 -26.82 -0.04
C LEU A 277 17.42 -25.44 -0.61
N PRO A 278 18.45 -25.32 -1.45
CA PRO A 278 18.89 -24.03 -1.96
C PRO A 278 18.00 -23.42 -3.03
N PHE A 279 17.13 -24.22 -3.67
CA PHE A 279 16.30 -23.78 -4.78
C PHE A 279 14.84 -24.19 -4.60
N GLN A 280 13.94 -23.43 -5.19
CA GLN A 280 12.50 -23.75 -5.24
C GLN A 280 11.93 -23.38 -6.59
N ASN A 281 10.88 -24.07 -7.01
CA ASN A 281 10.13 -23.75 -8.22
C ASN A 281 8.65 -23.41 -7.95
N VAL A 282 8.31 -23.09 -6.70
CA VAL A 282 6.93 -22.85 -6.27
C VAL A 282 6.43 -21.50 -6.80
N HIS A 283 7.16 -20.42 -6.49
CA HIS A 283 6.75 -19.08 -6.90
C HIS A 283 7.95 -18.12 -6.90
N PRO A 284 8.04 -17.21 -7.89
CA PRO A 284 9.12 -16.23 -7.94
C PRO A 284 9.04 -15.16 -6.85
N VAL A 285 7.83 -14.83 -6.36
CA VAL A 285 7.65 -13.86 -5.28
C VAL A 285 7.71 -14.56 -3.94
N THR A 286 8.65 -14.16 -3.10
CA THR A 286 8.87 -14.78 -1.79
C THR A 286 9.16 -13.72 -0.74
N ILE A 287 8.83 -14.03 0.52
CA ILE A 287 9.11 -13.19 1.68
C ILE A 287 9.79 -14.04 2.74
N GLY A 288 10.83 -13.49 3.33
CA GLY A 288 11.62 -14.17 4.36
C GLY A 288 12.89 -14.82 3.81
N GLU A 289 13.39 -15.80 4.52
CA GLU A 289 14.58 -16.56 4.14
C GLU A 289 14.17 -17.70 3.22
N CYS A 290 14.28 -17.48 1.92
CA CYS A 290 13.73 -18.37 0.92
C CYS A 290 14.79 -18.99 0.03
N PRO A 291 14.54 -20.23 -0.44
CA PRO A 291 15.32 -20.78 -1.54
C PRO A 291 15.19 -19.92 -2.79
N LYS A 292 16.23 -19.93 -3.62
CA LYS A 292 16.23 -19.18 -4.87
C LYS A 292 15.25 -19.80 -5.87
N TYR A 293 14.44 -18.97 -6.52
CA TYR A 293 13.50 -19.43 -7.54
C TYR A 293 14.22 -19.86 -8.81
N VAL A 294 13.86 -21.02 -9.33
CA VAL A 294 14.28 -21.54 -10.62
C VAL A 294 13.08 -22.12 -11.36
N ARG A 295 13.07 -22.02 -12.67
CA ARG A 295 11.98 -22.54 -13.51
C ARG A 295 12.08 -24.05 -13.77
N SER A 296 13.17 -24.66 -13.37
CA SER A 296 13.40 -26.08 -13.61
C SER A 296 12.40 -26.97 -12.86
N ALA A 297 11.97 -28.03 -13.49
CA ALA A 297 11.14 -29.05 -12.84
C ALA A 297 11.94 -29.96 -11.90
N LYS A 298 13.25 -30.06 -12.14
CA LYS A 298 14.17 -30.85 -11.33
C LYS A 298 15.54 -30.19 -11.31
N LEU A 299 16.15 -30.18 -10.14
CA LEU A 299 17.52 -29.71 -9.99
C LEU A 299 18.21 -30.60 -8.96
N ARG A 300 19.27 -31.29 -9.41
CA ARG A 300 19.99 -32.24 -8.56
C ARG A 300 21.48 -31.96 -8.63
N MET A 301 22.12 -32.08 -7.50
CA MET A 301 23.58 -32.15 -7.41
C MET A 301 24.03 -33.56 -7.64
N VAL A 302 24.92 -33.77 -8.60
CA VAL A 302 25.49 -35.07 -8.89
C VAL A 302 26.75 -35.22 -8.05
N THR A 303 26.78 -36.24 -7.22
CA THR A 303 27.93 -36.53 -6.32
C THR A 303 28.77 -37.69 -6.80
N GLY A 304 28.26 -38.51 -7.71
CA GLY A 304 29.01 -39.59 -8.29
C GLY A 304 28.78 -39.71 -9.78
N LEU A 305 29.84 -39.58 -10.53
CA LEU A 305 29.83 -39.78 -11.99
C LEU A 305 30.79 -40.89 -12.33
N ARG A 306 30.39 -41.71 -13.30
CA ARG A 306 31.20 -42.76 -13.83
C ARG A 306 31.18 -42.72 -15.35
N ASN A 307 32.36 -42.67 -15.94
CA ASN A 307 32.47 -42.76 -17.39
C ASN A 307 32.12 -44.18 -17.87
N ILE A 308 31.29 -44.25 -18.90
CA ILE A 308 31.00 -45.48 -19.57
C ILE A 308 32.07 -45.65 -20.69
N PRO A 309 32.81 -46.80 -20.67
CA PRO A 309 33.78 -47.04 -21.74
C PRO A 309 33.13 -47.02 -23.11
N SER A 310 33.79 -46.37 -24.08
CA SER A 310 33.37 -46.44 -25.47
C SER A 310 33.56 -47.85 -26.00
N ILE A 311 32.56 -48.39 -26.64
CA ILE A 311 32.65 -49.70 -27.29
C ILE A 311 33.26 -49.48 -28.69
#